data_ea8316477a7ae2babdadf2dd239eb772
#
_entry.id   ea8316477a7ae2babdadf2dd239eb772
#
_cell.length_a   1.000
_cell.length_b   1.000
_cell.length_c   1.000
_cell.angle_alpha   90.00
_cell.angle_beta   90.00
_cell.angle_gamma   90.00
#
_symmetry.space_group_name_H-M   'P 1'
#
loop_
_entity.id
_entity.type
_entity.pdbx_description
1 polymer ?
#
loop_
_entity_poly.entity_id
_entity_poly.type
_entity_poly.pdbx_seq_one_letter_code
_entity_poly.pdbx_strand_id
1 'polypeptide(L)'
;MTNKNSTPQHISHAHDHFFKMAMSDKRVAREFFDAHLPEEIRQVVELDQLELQPTSYIDDMRQKTINDMLFKAQISGHDAYLYLLVDHQSSPDRLMPFRIIKYMVNIIDQHLKDKTNKQIPFIFPLVIYHGEGVWNYSTNINDLVSAPRALVDQYFSKPFSLIDLNQIEDAELKKRAWLGIMELTLKHIFAQDIQPYLADIAGLMKLIGDEGRVFTEAALIYILDRGEIQNKEAFFRVINTALSTETGEKIMTIAEQLRMEGMEKGIEKGRQEGIEKKAIEIAHNLLVANTDIGLIAQVTGLSIEQIEALR
;
A
#
# COMPACT_ATOMS: atom_id res chain seq x y z
N MET A 1 17.53 -23.34 -7.17
CA MET A 1 16.49 -22.78 -6.27
C MET A 1 16.71 -21.28 -6.22
N THR A 2 15.98 -20.55 -7.02
CA THR A 2 16.14 -19.10 -7.18
C THR A 2 15.42 -18.38 -6.03
N ASN A 3 16.19 -17.62 -5.29
CA ASN A 3 15.75 -16.81 -4.15
C ASN A 3 14.85 -15.65 -4.64
N LYS A 4 13.51 -15.81 -4.52
CA LYS A 4 12.50 -14.82 -4.92
C LYS A 4 12.02 -13.99 -3.72
N ASN A 5 12.92 -13.53 -2.86
CA ASN A 5 12.53 -12.73 -1.69
C ASN A 5 13.34 -11.45 -1.54
N SER A 6 13.28 -10.60 -2.56
CA SER A 6 13.64 -9.20 -2.39
C SER A 6 12.68 -8.34 -3.20
N THR A 7 11.47 -8.13 -2.65
CA THR A 7 10.61 -7.04 -3.10
C THR A 7 11.31 -5.75 -2.67
N PRO A 8 11.69 -4.85 -3.57
CA PRO A 8 12.44 -3.65 -3.20
C PRO A 8 11.60 -2.77 -2.28
N GLN A 9 12.17 -2.30 -1.16
CA GLN A 9 11.55 -1.36 -0.20
C GLN A 9 10.96 -0.11 -0.90
N HIS A 10 11.45 0.25 -2.07
CA HIS A 10 10.94 1.37 -2.88
C HIS A 10 9.52 1.16 -3.43
N ILE A 11 9.08 -0.09 -3.63
CA ILE A 11 7.74 -0.39 -4.20
C ILE A 11 6.64 -0.10 -3.17
N SER A 12 6.88 -0.41 -1.90
CA SER A 12 5.96 -0.14 -0.81
C SER A 12 5.64 1.36 -0.65
N HIS A 13 6.63 2.23 -0.79
CA HIS A 13 6.46 3.67 -0.51
C HIS A 13 5.51 4.43 -1.45
N ALA A 14 5.38 4.03 -2.73
CA ALA A 14 4.50 4.73 -3.66
C ALA A 14 3.02 4.40 -3.41
N HIS A 15 2.71 3.14 -3.13
CA HIS A 15 1.36 2.73 -2.72
C HIS A 15 0.92 3.47 -1.46
N ASP A 16 1.80 3.49 -0.45
CA ASP A 16 1.58 4.16 0.81
C ASP A 16 1.31 5.65 0.65
N HIS A 17 2.13 6.30 -0.17
CA HIS A 17 2.02 7.73 -0.40
C HIS A 17 0.69 8.09 -1.09
N PHE A 18 0.35 7.37 -2.16
CA PHE A 18 -0.91 7.60 -2.88
C PHE A 18 -2.12 7.40 -1.97
N PHE A 19 -2.15 6.28 -1.25
CA PHE A 19 -3.27 5.97 -0.36
C PHE A 19 -3.44 7.02 0.74
N LYS A 20 -2.34 7.38 1.43
CA LYS A 20 -2.36 8.41 2.47
C LYS A 20 -2.80 9.76 1.93
N MET A 21 -2.29 10.15 0.77
CA MET A 21 -2.68 11.39 0.12
C MET A 21 -4.18 11.40 -0.19
N ALA A 22 -4.70 10.33 -0.78
CA ALA A 22 -6.11 10.18 -1.12
C ALA A 22 -6.99 10.27 0.14
N MET A 23 -6.70 9.46 1.15
CA MET A 23 -7.47 9.40 2.39
C MET A 23 -7.29 10.62 3.30
N SER A 24 -6.30 11.47 3.06
CA SER A 24 -6.16 12.77 3.74
C SER A 24 -7.15 13.82 3.22
N ASP A 25 -7.72 13.62 2.04
CA ASP A 25 -8.86 14.41 1.58
C ASP A 25 -10.13 13.92 2.31
N LYS A 26 -10.76 14.83 3.07
CA LYS A 26 -11.95 14.50 3.86
C LYS A 26 -13.11 13.96 3.01
N ARG A 27 -13.21 14.34 1.74
CA ARG A 27 -14.25 13.87 0.83
C ARG A 27 -14.05 12.40 0.49
N VAL A 28 -12.81 12.02 0.17
CA VAL A 28 -12.45 10.63 -0.11
C VAL A 28 -12.65 9.76 1.14
N ALA A 29 -12.15 10.21 2.29
CA ALA A 29 -12.31 9.48 3.54
C ALA A 29 -13.80 9.29 3.89
N ARG A 30 -14.60 10.34 3.77
CA ARG A 30 -16.05 10.27 4.00
C ARG A 30 -16.74 9.27 3.06
N GLU A 31 -16.51 9.40 1.74
CA GLU A 31 -17.07 8.48 0.74
C GLU A 31 -16.61 7.04 1.00
N PHE A 32 -15.34 6.85 1.36
CA PHE A 32 -14.80 5.54 1.69
C PHE A 32 -15.53 4.90 2.89
N PHE A 33 -15.65 5.62 3.99
CA PHE A 33 -16.33 5.08 5.17
C PHE A 33 -17.83 4.90 4.95
N ASP A 34 -18.48 5.82 4.25
CA ASP A 34 -19.89 5.68 3.88
C ASP A 34 -20.14 4.44 3.02
N ALA A 35 -19.18 4.10 2.15
CA ALA A 35 -19.28 2.94 1.27
C ALA A 35 -19.05 1.59 1.97
N HIS A 36 -18.13 1.57 2.95
CA HIS A 36 -17.57 0.31 3.45
C HIS A 36 -17.89 0.01 4.92
N LEU A 37 -18.45 0.96 5.66
CA LEU A 37 -18.92 0.67 7.02
C LEU A 37 -20.20 -0.18 6.97
N PRO A 38 -20.35 -1.14 7.91
CA PRO A 38 -21.62 -1.81 8.15
C PRO A 38 -22.74 -0.79 8.44
N GLU A 39 -23.94 -1.13 8.01
CA GLU A 39 -25.11 -0.24 8.15
C GLU A 39 -25.32 0.22 9.59
N GLU A 40 -25.14 -0.66 10.56
CA GLU A 40 -25.33 -0.37 11.97
C GLU A 40 -24.31 0.67 12.50
N ILE A 41 -23.10 0.67 11.96
CA ILE A 41 -22.07 1.65 12.32
C ILE A 41 -22.32 2.95 11.56
N ARG A 42 -22.63 2.87 10.27
CA ARG A 42 -22.86 4.02 9.40
C ARG A 42 -24.01 4.91 9.90
N GLN A 43 -25.07 4.32 10.45
CA GLN A 43 -26.22 5.06 10.96
C GLN A 43 -25.93 5.88 12.22
N VAL A 44 -24.88 5.54 12.96
CA VAL A 44 -24.58 6.18 14.26
C VAL A 44 -23.27 6.96 14.26
N VAL A 45 -22.44 6.84 13.21
CA VAL A 45 -21.16 7.55 13.11
C VAL A 45 -21.35 8.92 12.43
N GLU A 46 -20.73 9.95 12.99
CA GLU A 46 -20.76 11.31 12.45
C GLU A 46 -19.62 11.51 11.45
N LEU A 47 -19.80 11.05 10.20
CA LEU A 47 -18.76 11.08 9.15
C LEU A 47 -18.32 12.49 8.73
N ASP A 48 -19.13 13.52 8.97
CA ASP A 48 -18.79 14.91 8.69
C ASP A 48 -17.76 15.48 9.67
N GLN A 49 -17.60 14.84 10.84
CA GLN A 49 -16.67 15.24 11.88
C GLN A 49 -15.39 14.39 11.94
N LEU A 50 -15.09 13.63 10.88
CA LEU A 50 -13.87 12.83 10.83
C LEU A 50 -12.61 13.70 10.94
N GLU A 51 -11.71 13.33 11.84
CA GLU A 51 -10.41 13.95 12.05
C GLU A 51 -9.29 12.93 11.92
N LEU A 52 -8.45 13.11 10.89
CA LEU A 52 -7.25 12.29 10.73
C LEU A 52 -6.28 12.55 11.90
N GLN A 53 -5.89 11.49 12.59
CA GLN A 53 -4.96 11.56 13.71
C GLN A 53 -3.51 11.43 13.22
N PRO A 54 -2.54 12.06 13.91
CA PRO A 54 -1.12 11.89 13.60
C PRO A 54 -0.67 10.42 13.68
N THR A 55 0.26 10.02 12.83
CA THR A 55 0.82 8.66 12.81
C THR A 55 1.52 8.26 14.13
N SER A 56 1.99 9.24 14.91
CA SER A 56 2.53 9.01 16.25
C SER A 56 1.53 8.39 17.23
N TYR A 57 0.25 8.46 16.93
CA TYR A 57 -0.81 7.81 17.72
C TYR A 57 -0.76 6.27 17.63
N ILE A 58 -0.12 5.75 16.58
CA ILE A 58 -0.01 4.31 16.29
C ILE A 58 1.41 3.80 16.60
N ASP A 59 2.40 4.68 16.76
CA ASP A 59 3.83 4.42 16.50
C ASP A 59 4.71 4.14 17.72
N ASP A 60 4.17 3.63 18.83
CA ASP A 60 5.00 3.25 20.01
C ASP A 60 5.72 1.89 19.84
N MET A 61 5.61 1.25 18.67
CA MET A 61 6.31 0.01 18.35
C MET A 61 7.16 0.14 17.09
N ARG A 62 8.47 0.05 17.25
CA ARG A 62 9.57 0.16 16.27
C ARG A 62 9.49 -0.70 14.98
N GLN A 63 8.33 -1.13 14.57
CA GLN A 63 8.11 -1.74 13.26
C GLN A 63 7.26 -0.78 12.41
N LYS A 64 7.94 -0.11 11.50
CA LYS A 64 7.35 0.76 10.47
C LYS A 64 6.29 0.01 9.66
N THR A 65 5.07 -0.01 10.14
CA THR A 65 3.92 -0.26 9.27
C THR A 65 3.46 1.12 8.78
N ILE A 66 3.95 1.53 7.63
CA ILE A 66 3.92 2.91 7.13
C ILE A 66 2.51 3.36 6.72
N ASN A 67 1.50 2.47 6.75
CA ASN A 67 0.27 2.62 6.00
C ASN A 67 -1.01 2.71 6.82
N ASP A 68 -0.87 2.69 8.12
CA ASP A 68 -2.03 2.74 9.00
C ASP A 68 -2.54 4.18 9.14
N MET A 69 -3.86 4.36 9.08
CA MET A 69 -4.51 5.64 9.28
C MET A 69 -5.56 5.52 10.39
N LEU A 70 -5.56 6.49 11.26
CA LEU A 70 -6.52 6.57 12.36
C LEU A 70 -7.36 7.82 12.21
N PHE A 71 -8.67 7.64 12.19
CA PHE A 71 -9.62 8.75 12.15
C PHE A 71 -10.38 8.78 13.47
N LYS A 72 -10.32 9.91 14.18
CA LYS A 72 -11.21 10.16 15.28
C LYS A 72 -12.60 10.48 14.72
N ALA A 73 -13.62 9.92 15.33
CA ALA A 73 -15.03 10.09 14.98
C ALA A 73 -15.87 10.23 16.25
N GLN A 74 -17.11 10.62 16.08
CA GLN A 74 -18.13 10.54 17.13
C GLN A 74 -19.16 9.46 16.76
N ILE A 75 -19.53 8.67 17.74
CA ILE A 75 -20.61 7.69 17.63
C ILE A 75 -21.61 7.95 18.75
N SER A 76 -22.78 8.43 18.41
CA SER A 76 -23.83 8.79 19.38
C SER A 76 -23.33 9.69 20.52
N GLY A 77 -22.46 10.66 20.18
CA GLY A 77 -21.87 11.61 21.14
C GLY A 77 -20.72 11.04 21.99
N HIS A 78 -20.21 9.86 21.67
CA HIS A 78 -19.04 9.26 22.32
C HIS A 78 -17.84 9.25 21.38
N ASP A 79 -16.63 9.47 21.93
CA ASP A 79 -15.39 9.35 21.19
C ASP A 79 -15.21 7.93 20.64
N ALA A 80 -14.92 7.84 19.35
CA ALA A 80 -14.67 6.61 18.64
C ALA A 80 -13.51 6.78 17.66
N TYR A 81 -12.95 5.66 17.19
CA TYR A 81 -11.93 5.65 16.17
C TYR A 81 -12.28 4.69 15.03
N LEU A 82 -12.13 5.17 13.81
CA LEU A 82 -12.10 4.33 12.62
C LEU A 82 -10.63 4.06 12.27
N TYR A 83 -10.19 2.83 12.49
CA TYR A 83 -8.82 2.40 12.24
C TYR A 83 -8.72 1.71 10.91
N LEU A 84 -7.96 2.27 9.98
CA LEU A 84 -7.80 1.77 8.62
C LEU A 84 -6.37 1.27 8.41
N LEU A 85 -6.23 -0.03 8.23
CA LEU A 85 -4.98 -0.69 7.87
C LEU A 85 -4.97 -1.01 6.38
N VAL A 86 -3.89 -0.63 5.71
CA VAL A 86 -3.68 -0.95 4.29
C VAL A 86 -2.63 -2.05 4.15
N ASP A 87 -3.04 -3.19 3.64
CA ASP A 87 -2.15 -4.31 3.39
C ASP A 87 -1.72 -4.35 1.92
N HIS A 88 -0.45 -4.03 1.67
CA HIS A 88 0.18 -3.98 0.34
C HIS A 88 0.94 -5.25 -0.02
N GLN A 89 0.89 -6.27 0.82
CA GLN A 89 1.63 -7.49 0.55
C GLN A 89 1.06 -8.18 -0.69
N SER A 90 1.94 -8.73 -1.52
CA SER A 90 1.52 -9.49 -2.70
C SER A 90 0.69 -10.74 -2.34
N SER A 91 0.79 -11.18 -1.10
CA SER A 91 0.00 -12.28 -0.54
C SER A 91 -0.65 -11.87 0.78
N PRO A 92 -1.89 -12.32 1.07
CA PRO A 92 -2.59 -12.01 2.32
C PRO A 92 -1.80 -12.46 3.56
N ASP A 93 -1.88 -11.68 4.64
CA ASP A 93 -1.26 -12.03 5.93
C ASP A 93 -2.23 -12.88 6.76
N ARG A 94 -1.85 -14.14 7.00
CA ARG A 94 -2.62 -15.07 7.86
C ARG A 94 -2.79 -14.55 9.29
N LEU A 95 -1.84 -13.75 9.80
CA LEU A 95 -1.87 -13.23 11.15
C LEU A 95 -2.55 -11.84 11.25
N MET A 96 -3.20 -11.37 10.20
CA MET A 96 -3.87 -10.08 10.18
C MET A 96 -4.84 -9.88 11.36
N PRO A 97 -5.69 -10.84 11.76
CA PRO A 97 -6.57 -10.66 12.92
C PRO A 97 -5.81 -10.37 14.22
N PHE A 98 -4.66 -10.99 14.42
CA PHE A 98 -3.80 -10.73 15.57
C PHE A 98 -3.17 -9.34 15.51
N ARG A 99 -2.70 -8.92 14.34
CA ARG A 99 -2.14 -7.57 14.13
C ARG A 99 -3.17 -6.50 14.44
N ILE A 100 -4.39 -6.65 13.96
CA ILE A 100 -5.50 -5.71 14.22
C ILE A 100 -5.72 -5.53 15.73
N ILE A 101 -5.83 -6.62 16.48
CA ILE A 101 -6.02 -6.55 17.94
C ILE A 101 -4.86 -5.80 18.61
N LYS A 102 -3.63 -6.11 18.22
CA LYS A 102 -2.44 -5.43 18.76
C LYS A 102 -2.48 -3.92 18.52
N TYR A 103 -2.87 -3.49 17.33
CA TYR A 103 -2.99 -2.06 17.01
C TYR A 103 -4.16 -1.40 17.76
N MET A 104 -5.30 -2.08 17.87
CA MET A 104 -6.42 -1.56 18.68
C MET A 104 -6.01 -1.34 20.13
N VAL A 105 -5.25 -2.25 20.73
CA VAL A 105 -4.72 -2.08 22.10
C VAL A 105 -3.81 -0.85 22.17
N ASN A 106 -2.92 -0.64 21.20
CA ASN A 106 -2.04 0.54 21.20
C ASN A 106 -2.83 1.85 21.06
N ILE A 107 -3.88 1.88 20.26
CA ILE A 107 -4.75 3.05 20.13
C ILE A 107 -5.46 3.34 21.47
N ILE A 108 -5.95 2.31 22.13
CA ILE A 108 -6.55 2.43 23.47
C ILE A 108 -5.53 3.00 24.45
N ASP A 109 -4.33 2.46 24.49
CA ASP A 109 -3.27 2.94 25.38
C ASP A 109 -2.94 4.41 25.14
N GLN A 110 -2.86 4.83 23.90
CA GLN A 110 -2.62 6.24 23.56
C GLN A 110 -3.79 7.13 23.98
N HIS A 111 -5.03 6.70 23.74
CA HIS A 111 -6.23 7.43 24.15
C HIS A 111 -6.27 7.65 25.67
N LEU A 112 -5.92 6.64 26.44
CA LEU A 112 -5.92 6.66 27.89
C LEU A 112 -4.74 7.44 28.51
N LYS A 113 -3.69 7.79 27.75
CA LYS A 113 -2.62 8.68 28.23
C LYS A 113 -3.14 10.08 28.55
N ASP A 114 -4.17 10.53 27.88
CA ASP A 114 -4.90 11.72 28.28
C ASP A 114 -5.78 11.38 29.51
N LYS A 115 -5.37 11.90 30.67
CA LYS A 115 -6.06 11.64 31.94
C LYS A 115 -7.50 12.15 31.99
N THR A 116 -7.94 12.94 31.04
CA THR A 116 -9.33 13.36 30.89
C THR A 116 -10.21 12.24 30.36
N ASN A 117 -9.62 11.31 29.60
CA ASN A 117 -10.30 10.14 29.03
C ASN A 117 -10.41 9.04 30.09
N LYS A 118 -11.61 8.75 30.51
CA LYS A 118 -11.88 7.71 31.54
C LYS A 118 -12.41 6.40 30.99
N GLN A 119 -12.73 6.36 29.72
CA GLN A 119 -13.36 5.21 29.06
C GLN A 119 -12.51 4.75 27.87
N ILE A 120 -12.58 3.45 27.60
CA ILE A 120 -11.99 2.87 26.38
C ILE A 120 -12.85 3.30 25.20
N PRO A 121 -12.27 3.91 24.16
CA PRO A 121 -13.00 4.32 22.98
C PRO A 121 -13.47 3.13 22.18
N PHE A 122 -14.58 3.26 21.49
CA PHE A 122 -14.94 2.28 20.46
C PHE A 122 -13.97 2.41 19.28
N ILE A 123 -13.40 1.27 18.84
CA ILE A 123 -12.51 1.23 17.69
C ILE A 123 -13.10 0.27 16.67
N PHE A 124 -13.39 0.79 15.47
CA PHE A 124 -13.83 -0.03 14.36
C PHE A 124 -12.67 -0.23 13.38
N PRO A 125 -12.11 -1.46 13.30
CA PRO A 125 -11.02 -1.75 12.39
C PRO A 125 -11.54 -2.08 10.99
N LEU A 126 -10.88 -1.53 9.97
CA LEU A 126 -11.04 -1.91 8.56
C LEU A 126 -9.69 -2.30 7.98
N VAL A 127 -9.68 -3.30 7.13
CA VAL A 127 -8.51 -3.68 6.34
C VAL A 127 -8.86 -3.53 4.88
N ILE A 128 -8.07 -2.76 4.16
CA ILE A 128 -8.10 -2.74 2.69
C ILE A 128 -6.96 -3.57 2.15
N TYR A 129 -7.30 -4.57 1.37
CA TYR A 129 -6.35 -5.45 0.70
C TYR A 129 -6.40 -5.22 -0.81
N HIS A 130 -5.23 -4.98 -1.41
CA HIS A 130 -5.08 -4.79 -2.85
C HIS A 130 -3.88 -5.57 -3.44
N GLY A 131 -3.61 -6.77 -2.89
CA GLY A 131 -2.59 -7.67 -3.42
C GLY A 131 -2.98 -8.32 -4.76
N GLU A 132 -2.09 -9.17 -5.28
CA GLU A 132 -2.25 -9.80 -6.61
C GLU A 132 -3.34 -10.89 -6.67
N GLY A 133 -3.92 -11.29 -5.55
CA GLY A 133 -4.91 -12.35 -5.47
C GLY A 133 -6.07 -12.03 -4.56
N VAL A 134 -7.03 -12.94 -4.47
CA VAL A 134 -8.15 -12.83 -3.53
C VAL A 134 -7.69 -13.16 -2.12
N TRP A 135 -8.22 -12.44 -1.12
CA TRP A 135 -8.02 -12.77 0.29
C TRP A 135 -8.54 -14.17 0.61
N ASN A 136 -7.69 -15.04 1.11
CA ASN A 136 -7.98 -16.45 1.33
C ASN A 136 -7.74 -16.93 2.77
N TYR A 137 -7.42 -16.03 3.71
CA TYR A 137 -7.30 -16.35 5.12
C TYR A 137 -8.52 -15.86 5.90
N SER A 138 -8.73 -16.45 7.08
CA SER A 138 -9.78 -15.99 7.99
C SER A 138 -9.51 -14.57 8.47
N THR A 139 -10.59 -13.79 8.58
CA THR A 139 -10.59 -12.48 9.23
C THR A 139 -10.91 -12.59 10.73
N ASN A 140 -11.15 -13.79 11.24
CA ASN A 140 -11.51 -14.04 12.61
C ASN A 140 -10.30 -14.53 13.40
N ILE A 141 -9.92 -13.81 14.46
CA ILE A 141 -8.85 -14.21 15.37
C ILE A 141 -9.07 -15.61 15.96
N ASN A 142 -10.33 -16.00 16.13
CA ASN A 142 -10.69 -17.31 16.69
C ASN A 142 -10.15 -18.48 15.87
N ASP A 143 -9.97 -18.28 14.55
CA ASP A 143 -9.44 -19.32 13.65
C ASP A 143 -7.93 -19.49 13.75
N LEU A 144 -7.24 -18.59 14.44
CA LEU A 144 -5.80 -18.67 14.69
C LEU A 144 -5.46 -19.37 16.00
N VAL A 145 -6.46 -19.58 16.85
CA VAL A 145 -6.25 -20.11 18.19
C VAL A 145 -6.24 -21.64 18.14
N SER A 146 -5.19 -22.26 18.68
CA SER A 146 -5.08 -23.72 18.79
C SER A 146 -5.84 -24.23 20.02
N ALA A 147 -7.18 -24.18 19.96
CA ALA A 147 -8.07 -24.66 21.03
C ALA A 147 -9.42 -25.12 20.44
N PRO A 148 -10.26 -25.87 21.22
CA PRO A 148 -11.60 -26.23 20.78
C PRO A 148 -12.44 -25.00 20.40
N ARG A 149 -13.04 -25.03 19.22
CA ARG A 149 -13.77 -23.89 18.63
C ARG A 149 -14.80 -23.27 19.58
N ALA A 150 -15.57 -24.09 20.26
CA ALA A 150 -16.59 -23.62 21.20
C ALA A 150 -16.03 -22.73 22.32
N LEU A 151 -14.82 -23.03 22.80
CA LEU A 151 -14.14 -22.19 23.80
C LEU A 151 -13.64 -20.87 23.17
N VAL A 152 -13.11 -20.96 21.97
CA VAL A 152 -12.57 -19.80 21.27
C VAL A 152 -13.70 -18.81 20.93
N ASP A 153 -14.80 -19.27 20.37
CA ASP A 153 -15.95 -18.45 19.99
C ASP A 153 -16.62 -17.74 21.17
N GLN A 154 -16.50 -18.34 22.35
CA GLN A 154 -17.05 -17.76 23.58
C GLN A 154 -16.20 -16.61 24.14
N TYR A 155 -14.87 -16.61 23.89
CA TYR A 155 -13.95 -15.73 24.62
C TYR A 155 -13.12 -14.82 23.73
N PHE A 156 -13.16 -14.97 22.41
CA PHE A 156 -12.37 -14.17 21.50
C PHE A 156 -13.19 -13.17 20.68
N SER A 157 -12.50 -12.20 20.09
CA SER A 157 -13.11 -11.09 19.35
C SER A 157 -13.91 -11.55 18.12
N LYS A 158 -14.86 -10.72 17.71
CA LYS A 158 -15.54 -10.88 16.42
C LYS A 158 -14.58 -10.61 15.25
N PRO A 159 -14.92 -11.08 14.04
CA PRO A 159 -14.15 -10.78 12.84
C PRO A 159 -13.99 -9.28 12.59
N PHE A 160 -12.86 -8.90 11.97
CA PHE A 160 -12.71 -7.55 11.41
C PHE A 160 -13.42 -7.44 10.05
N SER A 161 -13.72 -6.23 9.64
CA SER A 161 -14.24 -5.98 8.29
C SER A 161 -13.11 -5.95 7.27
N LEU A 162 -13.28 -6.67 6.18
CA LEU A 162 -12.37 -6.70 5.03
C LEU A 162 -13.03 -6.04 3.83
N ILE A 163 -12.30 -5.13 3.20
CA ILE A 163 -12.61 -4.61 1.87
C ILE A 163 -11.59 -5.23 0.91
N ASP A 164 -12.04 -6.23 0.17
CA ASP A 164 -11.26 -6.83 -0.91
C ASP A 164 -11.73 -6.23 -2.24
N LEU A 165 -10.97 -5.27 -2.76
CA LEU A 165 -11.31 -4.58 -4.00
C LEU A 165 -11.44 -5.53 -5.19
N ASN A 166 -10.77 -6.69 -5.17
CA ASN A 166 -10.88 -7.67 -6.24
C ASN A 166 -12.27 -8.31 -6.32
N GLN A 167 -13.05 -8.26 -5.22
CA GLN A 167 -14.40 -8.83 -5.18
C GLN A 167 -15.51 -7.80 -5.44
N ILE A 168 -15.19 -6.53 -5.57
CA ILE A 168 -16.16 -5.47 -5.83
C ILE A 168 -16.20 -5.21 -7.35
N GLU A 169 -17.38 -5.27 -7.95
CA GLU A 169 -17.54 -4.95 -9.37
C GLU A 169 -17.20 -3.50 -9.70
N ASP A 170 -16.51 -3.28 -10.82
CA ASP A 170 -16.11 -1.92 -11.24
C ASP A 170 -17.30 -0.97 -11.39
N ALA A 171 -18.46 -1.52 -11.81
CA ALA A 171 -19.69 -0.74 -11.92
C ALA A 171 -20.14 -0.16 -10.57
N GLU A 172 -19.87 -0.86 -9.46
CA GLU A 172 -20.16 -0.38 -8.12
C GLU A 172 -19.17 0.72 -7.70
N LEU A 173 -17.88 0.51 -7.96
CA LEU A 173 -16.83 1.47 -7.65
C LEU A 173 -17.05 2.80 -8.37
N LYS A 174 -17.55 2.77 -9.61
CA LYS A 174 -17.84 3.96 -10.43
C LYS A 174 -19.02 4.81 -9.94
N LYS A 175 -19.81 4.36 -9.00
CA LYS A 175 -20.92 5.16 -8.45
C LYS A 175 -20.46 6.36 -7.63
N ARG A 176 -19.21 6.40 -7.17
CA ARG A 176 -18.62 7.46 -6.37
C ARG A 176 -17.44 8.05 -7.11
N ALA A 177 -17.45 9.38 -7.34
CA ALA A 177 -16.42 9.99 -8.17
C ALA A 177 -15.04 9.97 -7.49
N TRP A 178 -14.93 10.53 -6.31
CA TRP A 178 -13.66 10.63 -5.57
C TRP A 178 -13.11 9.27 -5.15
N LEU A 179 -13.92 8.50 -4.44
CA LEU A 179 -13.56 7.19 -3.95
C LEU A 179 -13.28 6.22 -5.11
N GLY A 180 -14.11 6.25 -6.15
CA GLY A 180 -13.97 5.37 -7.31
C GLY A 180 -12.66 5.55 -8.06
N ILE A 181 -12.11 6.77 -8.15
CA ILE A 181 -10.77 7.01 -8.72
C ILE A 181 -9.72 6.21 -7.93
N MET A 182 -9.75 6.30 -6.60
CA MET A 182 -8.80 5.59 -5.75
C MET A 182 -8.98 4.07 -5.86
N GLU A 183 -10.19 3.58 -5.66
CA GLU A 183 -10.48 2.14 -5.60
C GLU A 183 -10.22 1.45 -6.94
N LEU A 184 -10.65 2.04 -8.07
CA LEU A 184 -10.35 1.50 -9.41
C LEU A 184 -8.85 1.51 -9.70
N THR A 185 -8.16 2.59 -9.33
CA THR A 185 -6.71 2.68 -9.49
C THR A 185 -6.02 1.58 -8.69
N LEU A 186 -6.35 1.43 -7.41
CA LEU A 186 -5.75 0.39 -6.54
C LEU A 186 -6.10 -1.02 -7.01
N LYS A 187 -7.34 -1.27 -7.42
CA LYS A 187 -7.80 -2.57 -7.89
C LYS A 187 -7.02 -3.05 -9.12
N HIS A 188 -6.81 -2.15 -10.08
CA HIS A 188 -6.24 -2.50 -11.38
C HIS A 188 -4.76 -2.18 -11.55
N ILE A 189 -4.09 -1.67 -10.51
CA ILE A 189 -2.67 -1.27 -10.59
C ILE A 189 -1.72 -2.45 -10.91
N PHE A 190 -2.11 -3.66 -10.51
CA PHE A 190 -1.35 -4.89 -10.78
C PHE A 190 -1.78 -5.63 -12.05
N ALA A 191 -2.70 -5.06 -12.84
CA ALA A 191 -3.06 -5.65 -14.12
C ALA A 191 -1.85 -5.65 -15.08
N GLN A 192 -1.76 -6.63 -15.98
CA GLN A 192 -0.71 -6.69 -17.02
C GLN A 192 -0.77 -5.48 -17.98
N ASP A 193 -1.90 -4.80 -18.03
CA ASP A 193 -2.11 -3.54 -18.71
C ASP A 193 -3.26 -2.81 -18.01
N ILE A 194 -3.00 -1.60 -17.51
CA ILE A 194 -4.03 -0.77 -16.86
C ILE A 194 -4.93 -0.06 -17.88
N GLN A 195 -4.55 -0.04 -19.14
CA GLN A 195 -5.21 0.75 -20.18
C GLN A 195 -6.71 0.47 -20.35
N PRO A 196 -7.22 -0.78 -20.25
CA PRO A 196 -8.66 -1.05 -20.33
C PRO A 196 -9.50 -0.30 -19.27
N TYR A 197 -8.91 -0.01 -18.12
CA TYR A 197 -9.59 0.63 -16.98
C TYR A 197 -9.41 2.15 -16.94
N LEU A 198 -8.44 2.66 -17.68
CA LEU A 198 -8.06 4.08 -17.66
C LEU A 198 -9.20 5.01 -18.11
N ALA A 199 -10.02 4.59 -19.06
CA ALA A 199 -11.13 5.38 -19.54
C ALA A 199 -12.18 5.65 -18.45
N ASP A 200 -12.47 4.65 -17.62
CA ASP A 200 -13.37 4.77 -16.48
C ASP A 200 -12.79 5.71 -15.41
N ILE A 201 -11.51 5.49 -15.04
CA ILE A 201 -10.80 6.33 -14.07
C ILE A 201 -10.76 7.79 -14.55
N ALA A 202 -10.39 8.04 -15.81
CA ALA A 202 -10.35 9.37 -16.40
C ALA A 202 -11.74 10.03 -16.48
N GLY A 203 -12.78 9.23 -16.69
CA GLY A 203 -14.18 9.70 -16.65
C GLY A 203 -14.55 10.24 -15.27
N LEU A 204 -14.18 9.54 -14.21
CA LEU A 204 -14.39 9.99 -12.82
C LEU A 204 -13.54 11.24 -12.50
N MET A 205 -12.28 11.30 -12.96
CA MET A 205 -11.42 12.49 -12.81
C MET A 205 -12.06 13.73 -13.44
N LYS A 206 -12.68 13.56 -14.60
CA LYS A 206 -13.41 14.65 -15.26
C LYS A 206 -14.61 15.13 -14.43
N LEU A 207 -15.31 14.25 -13.75
CA LEU A 207 -16.45 14.59 -12.89
C LEU A 207 -16.04 15.43 -11.67
N ILE A 208 -14.87 15.19 -11.08
CA ILE A 208 -14.39 15.99 -9.95
C ILE A 208 -13.73 17.32 -10.38
N GLY A 209 -13.43 17.48 -11.67
CA GLY A 209 -12.98 18.72 -12.27
C GLY A 209 -11.76 19.36 -11.61
N ASP A 210 -11.70 20.70 -11.66
CA ASP A 210 -10.57 21.47 -11.12
C ASP A 210 -10.44 21.36 -9.61
N GLU A 211 -11.52 21.15 -8.89
CA GLU A 211 -11.50 20.94 -7.45
C GLU A 211 -10.68 19.68 -7.07
N GLY A 212 -10.72 18.65 -7.92
CA GLY A 212 -9.99 17.40 -7.78
C GLY A 212 -8.61 17.39 -8.43
N ARG A 213 -8.08 18.51 -8.93
CA ARG A 213 -6.85 18.53 -9.74
C ARG A 213 -5.66 17.87 -9.04
N VAL A 214 -5.38 18.24 -7.80
CA VAL A 214 -4.25 17.69 -7.03
C VAL A 214 -4.40 16.18 -6.82
N PHE A 215 -5.61 15.72 -6.54
CA PHE A 215 -5.91 14.30 -6.37
C PHE A 215 -5.76 13.51 -7.69
N THR A 216 -6.27 14.08 -8.78
CA THR A 216 -6.12 13.53 -10.13
C THR A 216 -4.65 13.40 -10.53
N GLU A 217 -3.86 14.48 -10.34
CA GLU A 217 -2.42 14.47 -10.63
C GLU A 217 -1.71 13.35 -9.85
N ALA A 218 -2.00 13.21 -8.55
CA ALA A 218 -1.38 12.18 -7.74
C ALA A 218 -1.79 10.75 -8.16
N ALA A 219 -3.05 10.53 -8.52
CA ALA A 219 -3.50 9.24 -9.04
C ALA A 219 -2.80 8.89 -10.37
N LEU A 220 -2.64 9.85 -11.27
CA LEU A 220 -1.94 9.64 -12.54
C LEU A 220 -0.43 9.38 -12.36
N ILE A 221 0.22 10.11 -11.45
CA ILE A 221 1.63 9.86 -11.09
C ILE A 221 1.77 8.43 -10.54
N TYR A 222 0.87 8.01 -9.67
CA TYR A 222 0.88 6.67 -9.13
C TYR A 222 0.70 5.60 -10.22
N ILE A 223 -0.22 5.82 -11.18
CA ILE A 223 -0.41 4.91 -12.32
C ILE A 223 0.86 4.85 -13.18
N LEU A 224 1.50 5.99 -13.45
CA LEU A 224 2.73 6.06 -14.25
C LEU A 224 3.93 5.37 -13.57
N ASP A 225 3.99 5.44 -12.23
CA ASP A 225 5.08 4.86 -11.46
C ASP A 225 4.90 3.35 -11.23
N ARG A 226 3.66 2.87 -11.15
CA ARG A 226 3.34 1.50 -10.72
C ARG A 226 2.55 0.65 -11.71
N GLY A 227 1.77 1.29 -12.58
CA GLY A 227 0.95 0.58 -13.55
C GLY A 227 1.77 0.09 -14.75
N GLU A 228 1.43 -1.08 -15.25
CA GLU A 228 1.93 -1.53 -16.54
C GLU A 228 1.12 -0.85 -17.66
N ILE A 229 1.81 -0.07 -18.50
CA ILE A 229 1.23 0.69 -19.60
C ILE A 229 1.87 0.21 -20.90
N GLN A 230 1.16 -0.64 -21.64
CA GLN A 230 1.68 -1.19 -22.89
C GLN A 230 1.72 -0.16 -24.02
N ASN A 231 0.74 0.74 -24.08
CA ASN A 231 0.65 1.79 -25.10
C ASN A 231 0.60 3.20 -24.46
N LYS A 232 1.78 3.81 -24.31
CA LYS A 232 1.92 5.15 -23.72
C LYS A 232 1.18 6.24 -24.50
N GLU A 233 1.16 6.17 -25.84
CA GLU A 233 0.48 7.15 -26.67
C GLU A 233 -1.05 7.11 -26.44
N ALA A 234 -1.62 5.92 -26.35
CA ALA A 234 -3.02 5.74 -26.03
C ALA A 234 -3.34 6.21 -24.61
N PHE A 235 -2.45 5.96 -23.65
CA PHE A 235 -2.55 6.48 -22.27
C PHE A 235 -2.67 8.01 -22.28
N PHE A 236 -1.70 8.71 -22.86
CA PHE A 236 -1.72 10.17 -22.90
C PHE A 236 -2.90 10.72 -23.69
N ARG A 237 -3.38 10.04 -24.71
CA ARG A 237 -4.59 10.44 -25.46
C ARG A 237 -5.82 10.43 -24.57
N VAL A 238 -6.01 9.40 -23.75
CA VAL A 238 -7.13 9.32 -22.80
C VAL A 238 -7.03 10.46 -21.78
N ILE A 239 -5.86 10.68 -21.21
CA ILE A 239 -5.62 11.74 -20.22
C ILE A 239 -5.90 13.12 -20.80
N ASN A 240 -5.37 13.45 -21.97
CA ASN A 240 -5.58 14.75 -22.64
C ASN A 240 -7.04 14.99 -23.07
N THR A 241 -7.82 13.92 -23.26
CA THR A 241 -9.24 14.04 -23.58
C THR A 241 -10.10 14.29 -22.32
N ALA A 242 -9.66 13.75 -21.17
CA ALA A 242 -10.40 13.82 -19.93
C ALA A 242 -10.06 15.05 -19.07
N LEU A 243 -8.84 15.57 -19.18
CA LEU A 243 -8.30 16.63 -18.32
C LEU A 243 -7.96 17.90 -19.12
N SER A 244 -7.64 18.98 -18.39
CA SER A 244 -7.14 20.20 -19.03
C SER A 244 -5.78 19.97 -19.70
N THR A 245 -5.48 20.74 -20.75
CA THR A 245 -4.19 20.68 -21.47
C THR A 245 -3.02 20.91 -20.49
N GLU A 246 -3.15 21.85 -19.57
CA GLU A 246 -2.14 22.16 -18.55
C GLU A 246 -1.81 20.93 -17.68
N THR A 247 -2.83 20.22 -17.21
CA THR A 247 -2.65 18.99 -16.41
C THR A 247 -2.02 17.89 -17.26
N GLY A 248 -2.43 17.72 -18.51
CA GLY A 248 -1.85 16.77 -19.44
C GLY A 248 -0.36 17.00 -19.68
N GLU A 249 0.05 18.24 -19.97
CA GLU A 249 1.46 18.63 -20.16
C GLU A 249 2.30 18.38 -18.91
N LYS A 250 1.79 18.70 -17.73
CA LYS A 250 2.46 18.45 -16.46
C LYS A 250 2.68 16.96 -16.24
N ILE A 251 1.68 16.14 -16.50
CA ILE A 251 1.79 14.67 -16.36
C ILE A 251 2.78 14.09 -17.37
N MET A 252 2.84 14.60 -18.61
CA MET A 252 3.86 14.19 -19.58
C MET A 252 5.28 14.51 -19.09
N THR A 253 5.49 15.69 -18.53
CA THR A 253 6.79 16.09 -17.96
C THR A 253 7.21 15.16 -16.82
N ILE A 254 6.30 14.83 -15.92
CA ILE A 254 6.55 13.90 -14.80
C ILE A 254 6.84 12.49 -15.34
N ALA A 255 6.10 12.01 -16.34
CA ALA A 255 6.34 10.71 -16.96
C ALA A 255 7.76 10.61 -17.55
N GLU A 256 8.24 11.68 -18.21
CA GLU A 256 9.58 11.73 -18.76
C GLU A 256 10.66 11.76 -17.65
N GLN A 257 10.42 12.49 -16.57
CA GLN A 257 11.31 12.48 -15.40
C GLN A 257 11.40 11.09 -14.77
N LEU A 258 10.27 10.43 -14.54
CA LEU A 258 10.24 9.05 -14.02
C LEU A 258 10.98 8.06 -14.94
N ARG A 259 10.83 8.24 -16.26
CA ARG A 259 11.55 7.43 -17.24
C ARG A 259 13.07 7.61 -17.14
N MET A 260 13.53 8.86 -17.02
CA MET A 260 14.96 9.18 -16.89
C MET A 260 15.53 8.62 -15.59
N GLU A 261 14.83 8.80 -14.46
CA GLU A 261 15.24 8.23 -13.18
C GLU A 261 15.29 6.69 -13.21
N GLY A 262 14.30 6.06 -13.83
CA GLY A 262 14.28 4.60 -14.02
C GLY A 262 15.45 4.10 -14.86
N MET A 263 15.79 4.83 -15.92
CA MET A 263 16.94 4.53 -16.79
C MET A 263 18.25 4.67 -16.03
N GLU A 264 18.43 5.76 -15.28
CA GLU A 264 19.64 6.01 -14.48
C GLU A 264 19.84 4.93 -13.41
N LYS A 265 18.76 4.60 -12.68
CA LYS A 265 18.77 3.50 -11.69
C LYS A 265 19.09 2.16 -12.35
N GLY A 266 18.54 1.90 -13.53
CA GLY A 266 18.81 0.69 -14.32
C GLY A 266 20.27 0.59 -14.74
N ILE A 267 20.86 1.68 -15.23
CA ILE A 267 22.28 1.76 -15.60
C ILE A 267 23.17 1.52 -14.37
N GLU A 268 22.90 2.19 -13.26
CA GLU A 268 23.70 2.03 -12.03
C GLU A 268 23.61 0.60 -11.50
N LYS A 269 22.41 0.02 -11.47
CA LYS A 269 22.21 -1.38 -11.07
C LYS A 269 22.96 -2.35 -12.00
N GLY A 270 22.84 -2.16 -13.32
CA GLY A 270 23.56 -2.97 -14.30
C GLY A 270 25.08 -2.82 -14.16
N ARG A 271 25.57 -1.62 -13.84
CA ARG A 271 27.00 -1.38 -13.56
C ARG A 271 27.47 -2.14 -12.33
N GLN A 272 26.70 -2.09 -11.22
CA GLN A 272 27.02 -2.81 -9.99
C GLN A 272 27.00 -4.32 -10.18
N GLU A 273 25.96 -4.86 -10.83
CA GLU A 273 25.89 -6.29 -11.16
C GLU A 273 27.03 -6.73 -12.07
N GLY A 274 27.42 -5.86 -13.04
CA GLY A 274 28.56 -6.12 -13.92
C GLY A 274 29.89 -6.17 -13.17
N ILE A 275 30.11 -5.26 -12.24
CA ILE A 275 31.30 -5.24 -11.37
C ILE A 275 31.34 -6.50 -10.51
N GLU A 276 30.24 -6.87 -9.87
CA GLU A 276 30.16 -8.07 -9.03
C GLU A 276 30.42 -9.35 -9.83
N LYS A 277 29.77 -9.51 -10.98
CA LYS A 277 30.03 -10.65 -11.88
C LYS A 277 31.48 -10.75 -12.29
N LYS A 278 32.09 -9.61 -12.60
CA LYS A 278 33.50 -9.58 -13.00
C LYS A 278 34.43 -9.89 -11.83
N ALA A 279 34.12 -9.42 -10.64
CA ALA A 279 34.86 -9.76 -9.42
C ALA A 279 34.81 -11.27 -9.14
N ILE A 280 33.64 -11.90 -9.28
CA ILE A 280 33.43 -13.34 -9.13
C ILE A 280 34.25 -14.12 -10.19
N GLU A 281 34.21 -13.70 -11.44
CA GLU A 281 34.99 -14.33 -12.55
C GLU A 281 36.51 -14.27 -12.27
N ILE A 282 37.00 -13.09 -11.83
CA ILE A 282 38.40 -12.90 -11.48
C ILE A 282 38.78 -13.79 -10.29
N ALA A 283 37.93 -13.82 -9.22
CA ALA A 283 38.16 -14.67 -8.06
C ALA A 283 38.24 -16.14 -8.43
N HIS A 284 37.32 -16.63 -9.26
CA HIS A 284 37.35 -18.00 -9.75
C HIS A 284 38.62 -18.34 -10.52
N ASN A 285 39.04 -17.45 -11.44
CA ASN A 285 40.28 -17.66 -12.21
C ASN A 285 41.53 -17.69 -11.34
N LEU A 286 41.58 -16.83 -10.30
CA LEU A 286 42.68 -16.80 -9.35
C LEU A 286 42.69 -18.02 -8.41
N LEU A 287 41.52 -18.54 -8.03
CA LEU A 287 41.40 -19.79 -7.28
C LEU A 287 41.94 -20.99 -8.10
N VAL A 288 41.61 -21.07 -9.39
CA VAL A 288 42.14 -22.10 -10.29
C VAL A 288 43.67 -21.99 -10.44
N ALA A 289 44.20 -20.76 -10.36
CA ALA A 289 45.66 -20.51 -10.39
C ALA A 289 46.34 -20.73 -9.00
N ASN A 290 45.62 -21.28 -8.01
CA ASN A 290 46.10 -21.50 -6.63
C ASN A 290 46.65 -20.24 -5.93
N THR A 291 46.06 -19.06 -6.21
CA THR A 291 46.43 -17.79 -5.57
C THR A 291 45.90 -17.75 -4.12
N ASP A 292 46.63 -17.07 -3.25
CA ASP A 292 46.25 -16.89 -1.85
C ASP A 292 44.89 -16.17 -1.72
N ILE A 293 44.01 -16.70 -0.85
CA ILE A 293 42.62 -16.20 -0.66
C ILE A 293 42.62 -14.74 -0.20
N GLY A 294 43.56 -14.35 0.67
CA GLY A 294 43.65 -12.97 1.15
C GLY A 294 43.99 -12.01 0.04
N LEU A 295 44.87 -12.42 -0.92
CA LEU A 295 45.19 -11.63 -2.10
C LEU A 295 43.98 -11.56 -3.06
N ILE A 296 43.24 -12.65 -3.23
CA ILE A 296 42.02 -12.65 -4.03
C ILE A 296 40.99 -11.67 -3.45
N ALA A 297 40.77 -11.68 -2.15
CA ALA A 297 39.87 -10.74 -1.47
C ALA A 297 40.31 -9.28 -1.67
N GLN A 298 41.59 -9.00 -1.58
CA GLN A 298 42.14 -7.65 -1.76
C GLN A 298 41.95 -7.15 -3.22
N VAL A 299 42.11 -8.01 -4.20
CA VAL A 299 42.02 -7.63 -5.65
C VAL A 299 40.57 -7.52 -6.11
N THR A 300 39.70 -8.39 -5.61
CA THR A 300 38.31 -8.47 -6.09
C THR A 300 37.31 -7.69 -5.23
N GLY A 301 37.66 -7.40 -3.97
CA GLY A 301 36.75 -6.78 -2.99
C GLY A 301 35.70 -7.74 -2.44
N LEU A 302 35.75 -9.03 -2.79
CA LEU A 302 34.84 -10.06 -2.25
C LEU A 302 35.28 -10.48 -0.84
N SER A 303 34.29 -10.89 -0.01
CA SER A 303 34.62 -11.45 1.30
C SER A 303 35.27 -12.84 1.16
N ILE A 304 36.01 -13.25 2.19
CA ILE A 304 36.65 -14.58 2.21
C ILE A 304 35.59 -15.68 2.07
N GLU A 305 34.43 -15.52 2.76
CA GLU A 305 33.33 -16.47 2.67
C GLU A 305 32.73 -16.59 1.26
N GLN A 306 32.63 -15.43 0.55
CA GLN A 306 32.17 -15.42 -0.85
C GLN A 306 33.16 -16.15 -1.77
N ILE A 307 34.47 -15.96 -1.55
CA ILE A 307 35.53 -16.61 -2.32
C ILE A 307 35.56 -18.11 -2.03
N GLU A 308 35.42 -18.53 -0.79
CA GLU A 308 35.36 -19.95 -0.42
C GLU A 308 34.15 -20.67 -1.01
N ALA A 309 33.02 -19.98 -1.16
CA ALA A 309 31.83 -20.51 -1.81
C ALA A 309 31.97 -20.71 -3.35
N LEU A 310 33.06 -20.19 -3.96
CA LEU A 310 33.37 -20.37 -5.39
C LEU A 310 34.29 -21.58 -5.67
N ARG A 311 34.79 -22.27 -4.63
CA ARG A 311 35.58 -23.48 -4.74
C ARG A 311 34.70 -24.67 -5.08
#